data_8b898c69021b95e53436834adabfb418
#
_entry.id   8b898c69021b95e53436834adabfb418
#
_cell.length_a   1.000
_cell.length_b   1.000
_cell.length_c   1.000
_cell.angle_alpha   90.00
_cell.angle_beta   90.00
_cell.angle_gamma   90.00
#
_symmetry.space_group_name_H-M   'P 1'
#
loop_
_entity.id
_entity.type
_entity.pdbx_description
1 polymer ?
#
loop_
_entity_poly.entity_id
_entity_poly.type
_entity_poly.pdbx_seq_one_letter_code
_entity_poly.pdbx_strand_id
1 'polypeptide(L)'
;MRSSAASDVYKRQEAYAAGELKHGTISLIEEGTLVIGVLTQPELYEKTLSNMVECKSRGAYLMGLTTFGHYNIEENADFSVYIPKTDPHFATSLAVIPLQLLGYYVSVAKGLDVDKPRNLAKSVTVE
;
A
#
# COMPACT_ATOMS: atom_id res chain seq x y z
N MET A 1 -20.81 14.21 9.09
CA MET A 1 -19.79 14.42 8.06
C MET A 1 -19.98 13.38 6.97
N ARG A 2 -20.57 13.75 5.86
CA ARG A 2 -20.72 12.83 4.74
C ARG A 2 -19.48 12.91 3.88
N SER A 3 -18.53 12.04 4.11
CA SER A 3 -17.61 11.70 3.05
C SER A 3 -18.42 10.95 2.00
N SER A 4 -18.44 11.41 0.76
CA SER A 4 -19.04 10.65 -0.32
C SER A 4 -18.30 9.32 -0.41
N ALA A 5 -19.02 8.21 -0.56
CA ALA A 5 -18.43 6.87 -0.69
C ALA A 5 -17.32 6.81 -1.75
N ALA A 6 -17.41 7.65 -2.79
CA ALA A 6 -16.40 7.78 -3.83
C ALA A 6 -15.10 8.47 -3.33
N SER A 7 -15.18 9.41 -2.40
CA SER A 7 -13.97 10.01 -1.82
C SER A 7 -13.32 9.13 -0.77
N ASP A 8 -14.07 8.24 -0.14
CA ASP A 8 -13.55 7.33 0.86
C ASP A 8 -12.69 6.23 0.24
N VAL A 9 -12.99 5.80 -0.96
CA VAL A 9 -12.33 4.65 -1.59
C VAL A 9 -10.87 4.93 -1.98
N TYR A 10 -10.49 6.18 -2.26
CA TYR A 10 -9.11 6.50 -2.60
C TYR A 10 -8.46 7.57 -1.73
N LYS A 11 -9.19 8.08 -0.75
CA LYS A 11 -8.63 8.97 0.28
C LYS A 11 -8.29 8.25 1.57
N ARG A 12 -8.76 7.02 1.76
CA ARG A 12 -8.43 6.19 2.92
C ARG A 12 -7.22 5.32 2.65
N GLN A 13 -6.13 5.96 2.30
CA GLN A 13 -4.83 5.32 2.37
C GLN A 13 -4.14 5.81 3.63
N GLU A 14 -3.81 4.89 4.50
CA GLU A 14 -3.08 5.17 5.71
C GLU A 14 -1.78 4.39 5.66
N ALA A 15 -0.67 5.05 5.93
CA ALA A 15 0.64 4.44 5.94
C ALA A 15 1.20 4.47 7.36
N TYR A 16 1.66 3.31 7.81
CA TYR A 16 2.22 3.12 9.15
C TYR A 16 3.54 2.37 9.07
N ALA A 17 4.42 2.62 10.02
CA ALA A 17 5.47 1.67 10.30
C ALA A 17 4.84 0.35 10.76
N ALA A 18 5.27 -0.78 10.21
CA ALA A 18 4.64 -2.07 10.48
C ALA A 18 4.61 -2.42 11.97
N GLY A 19 5.63 -2.00 12.73
CA GLY A 19 5.68 -2.17 14.18
C GLY A 19 4.63 -1.40 14.97
N GLU A 20 4.09 -0.32 14.39
CA GLU A 20 3.08 0.53 15.03
C GLU A 20 1.64 0.02 14.84
N LEU A 21 1.42 -0.93 13.93
CA LEU A 21 0.08 -1.49 13.67
C LEU A 21 -0.58 -2.05 14.94
N LYS A 22 0.19 -2.68 15.81
CA LYS A 22 -0.30 -3.30 17.06
C LYS A 22 -0.79 -2.28 18.09
N HIS A 23 -0.41 -1.03 17.95
CA HIS A 23 -0.78 0.05 18.89
C HIS A 23 -2.20 0.61 18.68
N GLY A 24 -3.01 -0.01 17.83
CA GLY A 24 -4.42 0.33 17.66
C GLY A 24 -4.95 0.20 16.25
N THR A 25 -4.17 0.61 15.23
CA THR A 25 -4.64 0.68 13.85
C THR A 25 -4.94 -0.68 13.22
N ILE A 26 -4.39 -1.76 13.75
CA ILE A 26 -4.72 -3.13 13.34
C ILE A 26 -6.20 -3.45 13.58
N SER A 27 -6.87 -2.75 14.49
CA SER A 27 -8.30 -2.92 14.74
C SER A 27 -9.20 -2.42 13.60
N LEU A 28 -8.64 -1.62 12.68
CA LEU A 28 -9.34 -1.12 11.50
C LEU A 28 -9.35 -2.13 10.33
N ILE A 29 -8.64 -3.24 10.50
CA ILE A 29 -8.58 -4.29 9.47
C ILE A 29 -9.82 -5.16 9.58
N GLU A 30 -10.56 -5.21 8.48
CA GLU A 30 -11.74 -6.01 8.27
C GLU A 30 -11.50 -7.00 7.14
N GLU A 31 -12.42 -7.95 6.97
CA GLU A 31 -12.39 -8.91 5.86
C GLU A 31 -12.29 -8.21 4.51
N GLY A 32 -11.30 -8.57 3.71
CA GLY A 32 -11.04 -7.99 2.39
C GLY A 32 -10.32 -6.64 2.39
N THR A 33 -9.93 -6.10 3.54
CA THR A 33 -9.09 -4.90 3.60
C THR A 33 -7.75 -5.15 2.90
N LEU A 34 -7.40 -4.35 1.89
CA LEU A 34 -6.10 -4.43 1.24
C LEU A 34 -5.01 -3.87 2.17
N VAL A 35 -4.07 -4.71 2.53
CA VAL A 35 -2.86 -4.32 3.26
C VAL A 35 -1.65 -4.53 2.36
N ILE A 36 -0.90 -3.47 2.14
CA ILE A 36 0.32 -3.49 1.33
C ILE A 36 1.52 -3.42 2.27
N GLY A 37 2.28 -4.50 2.33
CA GLY A 37 3.56 -4.50 3.04
C GLY A 37 4.70 -4.10 2.11
N VAL A 38 5.45 -3.08 2.47
CA VAL A 38 6.66 -2.66 1.77
C VAL A 38 7.89 -3.19 2.52
N LEU A 39 8.48 -4.26 1.98
CA LEU A 39 9.56 -5.02 2.62
C LEU A 39 10.88 -4.81 1.84
N THR A 40 11.31 -3.57 1.77
CA THR A 40 12.53 -3.18 1.02
C THR A 40 13.76 -3.02 1.90
N GLN A 41 13.60 -3.10 3.22
CA GLN A 41 14.68 -3.01 4.21
C GLN A 41 14.98 -4.40 4.75
N PRO A 42 16.15 -4.99 4.43
CA PRO A 42 16.48 -6.36 4.83
C PRO A 42 16.43 -6.61 6.34
N GLU A 43 16.89 -5.67 7.13
CA GLU A 43 16.92 -5.77 8.60
C GLU A 43 15.54 -5.72 9.26
N LEU A 44 14.53 -5.22 8.56
CA LEU A 44 13.14 -5.15 9.03
C LEU A 44 12.22 -6.17 8.36
N TYR A 45 12.74 -6.92 7.41
CA TYR A 45 11.96 -7.83 6.57
C TYR A 45 11.11 -8.81 7.39
N GLU A 46 11.73 -9.57 8.26
CA GLU A 46 11.05 -10.60 9.06
C GLU A 46 10.01 -10.00 10.02
N LYS A 47 10.33 -8.84 10.61
CA LYS A 47 9.39 -8.14 11.50
C LYS A 47 8.17 -7.62 10.73
N THR A 48 8.40 -7.05 9.57
CA THR A 48 7.33 -6.56 8.71
C THR A 48 6.45 -7.70 8.22
N LEU A 49 7.06 -8.80 7.77
CA LEU A 49 6.35 -10.00 7.35
C LEU A 49 5.47 -10.57 8.48
N SER A 50 6.01 -10.67 9.69
CA SER A 50 5.24 -11.12 10.86
C SER A 50 4.02 -10.24 11.14
N ASN A 51 4.15 -8.92 11.02
CA ASN A 51 3.02 -8.01 11.19
C ASN A 51 1.98 -8.14 10.06
N MET A 52 2.42 -8.41 8.83
CA MET A 52 1.50 -8.70 7.72
C MET A 52 0.70 -9.98 7.96
N VAL A 53 1.33 -11.04 8.43
CA VAL A 53 0.65 -12.31 8.77
C VAL A 53 -0.43 -12.07 9.84
N GLU A 54 -0.19 -11.21 10.80
CA GLU A 54 -1.18 -10.82 11.79
C GLU A 54 -2.37 -10.07 11.17
N CYS A 55 -2.12 -9.21 10.18
CA CYS A 55 -3.19 -8.58 9.41
C CYS A 55 -4.01 -9.62 8.64
N LYS A 56 -3.36 -10.62 8.06
CA LYS A 56 -4.03 -11.73 7.35
C LYS A 56 -4.96 -12.51 8.28
N SER A 57 -4.56 -12.76 9.50
CA SER A 57 -5.40 -13.46 10.49
C SER A 57 -6.69 -12.71 10.82
N ARG A 58 -6.77 -11.44 10.49
CA ARG A 58 -7.96 -10.58 10.64
C ARG A 58 -8.78 -10.42 9.36
N GLY A 59 -8.44 -11.16 8.31
CA GLY A 59 -9.15 -11.16 7.03
C GLY A 59 -8.60 -10.19 5.98
N ALA A 60 -7.42 -9.60 6.21
CA ALA A 60 -6.79 -8.74 5.21
C ALA A 60 -6.41 -9.52 3.95
N TYR A 61 -6.54 -8.87 2.79
CA TYR A 61 -5.91 -9.28 1.55
C TYR A 61 -4.51 -8.67 1.47
N LEU A 62 -3.49 -9.52 1.44
CA LEU A 62 -2.10 -9.08 1.54
C LEU A 62 -1.43 -8.93 0.19
N MET A 63 -0.92 -7.75 -0.08
CA MET A 63 0.04 -7.49 -1.16
C MET A 63 1.42 -7.25 -0.57
N GLY A 64 2.39 -8.05 -0.98
CA GLY A 64 3.79 -7.89 -0.59
C GLY A 64 4.59 -7.20 -1.68
N LEU A 65 5.27 -6.12 -1.35
CA LEU A 65 6.21 -5.41 -2.22
C LEU A 65 7.62 -5.56 -1.66
N THR A 66 8.46 -6.29 -2.36
CA THR A 66 9.82 -6.61 -1.92
C THR A 66 10.80 -6.60 -3.08
N THR A 67 12.07 -6.87 -2.80
CA THR A 67 13.11 -6.99 -3.83
C THR A 67 13.24 -8.43 -4.33
N PHE A 68 13.71 -8.60 -5.56
CA PHE A 68 14.05 -9.93 -6.08
C PHE A 68 14.97 -10.68 -5.12
N GLY A 69 14.68 -11.97 -4.92
CA GLY A 69 15.40 -12.85 -4.00
C GLY A 69 14.64 -13.17 -2.71
N HIS A 70 13.63 -12.40 -2.34
CA HIS A 70 12.79 -12.63 -1.16
C HIS A 70 11.46 -13.31 -1.53
N TYR A 71 11.55 -14.52 -2.14
CA TYR A 71 10.37 -15.24 -2.64
C TYR A 71 9.53 -15.91 -1.55
N ASN A 72 10.04 -16.05 -0.35
CA ASN A 72 9.31 -16.61 0.79
C ASN A 72 8.09 -15.75 1.19
N ILE A 73 7.99 -14.52 0.72
CA ILE A 73 6.82 -13.68 0.90
C ILE A 73 5.56 -14.30 0.30
N GLU A 74 5.69 -15.11 -0.76
CA GLU A 74 4.58 -15.78 -1.46
C GLU A 74 3.87 -16.82 -0.58
N GLU A 75 4.51 -17.31 0.46
CA GLU A 75 3.87 -18.22 1.42
C GLU A 75 2.79 -17.50 2.26
N ASN A 76 2.90 -16.19 2.40
CA ASN A 76 2.05 -15.41 3.28
C ASN A 76 1.19 -14.38 2.55
N ALA A 77 1.71 -13.78 1.48
CA ALA A 77 0.99 -12.78 0.71
C ALA A 77 0.05 -13.43 -0.32
N ASP A 78 -1.07 -12.79 -0.57
CA ASP A 78 -2.01 -13.19 -1.60
C ASP A 78 -1.56 -12.72 -2.99
N PHE A 79 -0.75 -11.67 -3.02
CA PHE A 79 -0.13 -11.13 -4.22
C PHE A 79 1.24 -10.53 -3.89
N SER A 80 2.21 -10.75 -4.77
CA SER A 80 3.59 -10.26 -4.57
C SER A 80 4.07 -9.46 -5.76
N VAL A 81 4.74 -8.36 -5.48
CA VAL A 81 5.40 -7.51 -6.46
C VAL A 81 6.87 -7.40 -6.12
N TYR A 82 7.72 -7.59 -7.10
CA TYR A 82 9.16 -7.55 -6.94
C TYR A 82 9.75 -6.36 -7.66
N ILE A 83 10.59 -5.62 -6.95
CA ILE A 83 11.41 -4.54 -7.53
C ILE A 83 12.86 -4.99 -7.65
N PRO A 84 13.65 -4.40 -8.55
CA PRO A 84 15.07 -4.68 -8.65
C PRO A 84 15.79 -4.40 -7.34
N LYS A 85 16.77 -5.24 -7.03
CA LYS A 85 17.66 -4.99 -5.90
C LYS A 85 18.52 -3.76 -6.19
N THR A 86 18.58 -2.84 -5.26
CA THR A 86 19.31 -1.59 -5.39
C THR A 86 19.94 -1.18 -4.07
N ASP A 87 20.74 -0.12 -4.10
CA ASP A 87 21.21 0.52 -2.87
C ASP A 87 20.03 0.95 -2.00
N PRO A 88 20.07 0.70 -0.67
CA PRO A 88 18.98 1.05 0.24
C PRO A 88 18.52 2.50 0.17
N HIS A 89 19.42 3.43 -0.16
CA HIS A 89 19.08 4.85 -0.31
C HIS A 89 18.13 5.13 -1.49
N PHE A 90 18.11 4.26 -2.50
CA PHE A 90 17.27 4.39 -3.68
C PHE A 90 16.06 3.45 -3.69
N ALA A 91 15.98 2.54 -2.74
CA ALA A 91 14.91 1.54 -2.70
C ALA A 91 13.51 2.16 -2.65
N THR A 92 13.35 3.27 -1.94
CA THR A 92 12.06 3.98 -1.85
C THR A 92 11.61 4.53 -3.21
N SER A 93 12.55 5.05 -4.01
CA SER A 93 12.23 5.57 -5.35
C SER A 93 11.76 4.47 -6.31
N LEU A 94 12.28 3.25 -6.17
CA LEU A 94 11.78 2.11 -6.94
C LEU A 94 10.46 1.57 -6.39
N ALA A 95 10.32 1.52 -5.07
CA ALA A 95 9.12 0.97 -4.42
C ALA A 95 7.86 1.81 -4.68
N VAL A 96 8.00 3.13 -4.87
CA VAL A 96 6.86 4.00 -5.15
C VAL A 96 6.24 3.75 -6.53
N ILE A 97 7.01 3.27 -7.50
CA ILE A 97 6.54 3.06 -8.88
C ILE A 97 5.37 2.06 -8.96
N PRO A 98 5.47 0.83 -8.40
CA PRO A 98 4.34 -0.10 -8.38
C PRO A 98 3.12 0.46 -7.65
N LEU A 99 3.33 1.24 -6.58
CA LEU A 99 2.23 1.85 -5.83
C LEU A 99 1.51 2.94 -6.65
N GLN A 100 2.25 3.74 -7.40
CA GLN A 100 1.68 4.72 -8.34
C GLN A 100 0.90 4.02 -9.46
N LEU A 101 1.45 2.93 -10.02
CA LEU A 101 0.76 2.13 -11.04
C LEU A 101 -0.51 1.50 -10.48
N LEU A 102 -0.48 0.99 -9.26
CA LEU A 102 -1.67 0.47 -8.60
C LEU A 102 -2.75 1.55 -8.50
N GLY A 103 -2.40 2.74 -8.00
CA GLY A 103 -3.33 3.87 -7.92
C GLY A 103 -3.90 4.26 -9.28
N TYR A 104 -3.07 4.29 -10.31
CA TYR A 104 -3.48 4.57 -11.68
C TYR A 104 -4.49 3.52 -12.19
N TYR A 105 -4.14 2.24 -12.15
CA TYR A 105 -5.00 1.18 -12.69
C TYR A 105 -6.31 1.02 -11.91
N VAL A 106 -6.29 1.19 -10.61
CA VAL A 106 -7.51 1.18 -9.79
C VAL A 106 -8.42 2.35 -10.18
N SER A 107 -7.85 3.54 -10.39
CA SER A 107 -8.62 4.71 -10.83
C SER A 107 -9.24 4.50 -12.21
N VAL A 108 -8.49 3.97 -13.16
CA VAL A 108 -8.98 3.63 -14.50
C VAL A 108 -10.09 2.58 -14.41
N ALA A 109 -9.90 1.51 -13.63
CA ALA A 109 -10.91 0.45 -13.46
C ALA A 109 -12.20 0.97 -12.84
N LYS A 110 -12.13 2.04 -12.04
CA LYS A 110 -13.30 2.74 -11.48
C LYS A 110 -13.91 3.78 -12.41
N GLY A 111 -13.36 3.97 -13.61
CA GLY A 111 -13.83 4.96 -14.57
C GLY A 111 -13.54 6.40 -14.17
N LEU A 112 -12.52 6.62 -13.32
CA LEU A 112 -12.12 7.95 -12.88
C LEU A 112 -11.13 8.57 -13.88
N ASP A 113 -11.21 9.90 -14.04
CA ASP A 113 -10.23 10.66 -14.83
C ASP A 113 -8.95 10.84 -14.00
N VAL A 114 -7.89 10.15 -14.42
CA VAL A 114 -6.59 10.18 -13.75
C VAL A 114 -5.81 11.46 -14.01
N ASP A 115 -6.10 12.15 -15.11
CA ASP A 115 -5.42 13.38 -15.50
C ASP A 115 -6.04 14.62 -14.86
N LYS A 116 -7.33 14.52 -14.52
CA LYS A 116 -8.10 15.60 -13.88
C LYS A 116 -8.81 15.12 -12.62
N PRO A 117 -8.05 14.78 -11.57
CA PRO A 117 -8.66 14.32 -10.34
C PRO A 117 -9.52 15.44 -9.72
N ARG A 118 -10.78 15.11 -9.40
CA ARG A 118 -11.82 16.06 -8.93
C ARG A 118 -11.37 16.96 -7.77
N ASN A 119 -10.48 16.47 -6.94
CA ASN A 119 -10.18 17.08 -5.64
C ASN A 119 -8.73 17.54 -5.52
N LEU A 120 -7.96 17.50 -6.60
CA LEU A 120 -6.58 17.95 -6.64
C LEU A 120 -6.46 19.07 -7.68
N ALA A 121 -6.47 20.29 -7.21
CA ALA A 121 -6.04 21.43 -8.03
C ALA A 121 -4.54 21.64 -7.82
N LYS A 122 -3.76 21.58 -8.89
CA LYS A 122 -2.32 21.89 -8.85
C LYS A 122 -2.05 23.37 -8.60
N SER A 123 -3.01 24.21 -8.89
CA SER A 123 -3.01 25.63 -8.54
C SER A 123 -4.43 26.08 -8.28
N VAL A 124 -4.68 26.73 -7.16
CA VAL A 124 -5.90 27.48 -6.93
C VAL A 124 -5.61 28.90 -7.37
N THR A 125 -5.96 29.22 -8.63
CA THR A 125 -6.10 30.62 -9.02
C THR A 125 -7.44 31.08 -8.48
N VAL A 126 -7.40 31.84 -7.41
CA VAL A 126 -8.54 32.64 -6.95
C VAL A 126 -8.49 33.92 -7.77
N GLU A 127 -9.37 34.03 -8.74
CA GLU A 127 -9.73 35.34 -9.30
C GLU A 127 -10.73 36.02 -8.39
#